data_179c86cdc1c9beb4d5706320b8e66a0d
#
_entry.id   179c86cdc1c9beb4d5706320b8e66a0d
#
_cell.length_a   1.000
_cell.length_b   1.000
_cell.length_c   1.000
_cell.angle_alpha   90.00
_cell.angle_beta   90.00
_cell.angle_gamma   90.00
#
_symmetry.space_group_name_H-M   'P 1'
#
loop_
_entity.id
_entity.type
_entity.pdbx_description
1 polymer ?
#
loop_
_entity_poly.entity_id
_entity_poly.type
_entity_poly.pdbx_seq_one_letter_code
_entity_poly.pdbx_strand_id
1 'polypeptide(L)'
;GKRMHSKIQKQFLEIGGKPILYYSMECFQKSPLIQDIILVTGEDMISYCQSEIVEKYGFTKVCKVTAGGKERYDSVYAGLLCCQDTDYVYIHDGARPFVTEEMIQRGYEAVKRTNACVMGMPSKDTVKLADPSGYIKETPDRKIVWNIQTPQIFSYDLIRGAYESIRKKDMTGVTDDAMVVEQETGTKILLVEGSYQNIKITTPEDLAIAEAFLRY
;
A
#
# COMPACT_ATOMS: atom_id res chain seq x y z
N GLY A 1 4.07 -10.36 -11.07
CA GLY A 1 4.84 -9.19 -11.55
C GLY A 1 6.05 -9.64 -12.36
N LYS A 2 6.44 -8.88 -13.36
CA LYS A 2 7.52 -9.22 -14.33
C LYS A 2 8.87 -9.57 -13.67
N ARG A 3 9.15 -9.12 -12.45
CA ARG A 3 10.40 -9.34 -11.69
C ARG A 3 10.47 -10.64 -10.89
N MET A 4 9.34 -11.29 -10.60
CA MET A 4 9.30 -12.50 -9.76
C MET A 4 9.45 -13.81 -10.53
N HIS A 5 9.42 -13.79 -11.88
CA HIS A 5 9.47 -14.97 -12.76
C HIS A 5 8.50 -16.12 -12.35
N SER A 6 7.45 -15.82 -11.58
CA SER A 6 6.46 -16.77 -11.08
C SER A 6 5.17 -16.67 -11.90
N LYS A 7 4.52 -17.81 -12.15
CA LYS A 7 3.15 -17.88 -12.70
C LYS A 7 2.10 -17.47 -11.66
N ILE A 8 2.43 -17.56 -10.38
CA ILE A 8 1.57 -17.16 -9.26
C ILE A 8 1.80 -15.67 -8.99
N GLN A 9 0.73 -14.91 -8.77
CA GLN A 9 0.84 -13.51 -8.37
C GLN A 9 1.52 -13.42 -7.01
N LYS A 10 2.47 -12.49 -6.85
CA LYS A 10 3.40 -12.42 -5.72
C LYS A 10 2.76 -12.38 -4.34
N GLN A 11 1.59 -11.74 -4.20
CA GLN A 11 0.86 -11.64 -2.94
C GLN A 11 0.28 -12.99 -2.46
N PHE A 12 0.21 -13.98 -3.34
CA PHE A 12 -0.22 -15.35 -3.04
C PHE A 12 0.93 -16.35 -2.87
N LEU A 13 2.18 -15.89 -3.05
CA LEU A 13 3.35 -16.70 -2.67
C LEU A 13 3.35 -16.85 -1.15
N GLU A 14 3.87 -17.98 -0.67
CA GLU A 14 3.90 -18.28 0.75
C GLU A 14 5.22 -17.89 1.41
N ILE A 15 5.12 -17.36 2.62
CA ILE A 15 6.20 -17.20 3.58
C ILE A 15 5.72 -17.76 4.93
N GLY A 16 6.53 -18.56 5.59
CA GLY A 16 6.12 -19.21 6.84
C GLY A 16 4.84 -20.08 6.72
N GLY A 17 4.57 -20.63 5.54
CA GLY A 17 3.41 -21.50 5.27
C GLY A 17 2.07 -20.77 5.10
N LYS A 18 2.09 -19.43 4.91
CA LYS A 18 0.89 -18.63 4.64
C LYS A 18 1.15 -17.67 3.49
N PRO A 19 0.11 -17.33 2.69
CA PRO A 19 0.25 -16.32 1.64
C PRO A 19 0.76 -14.98 2.19
N ILE A 20 1.59 -14.28 1.42
CA ILE A 20 2.11 -12.94 1.78
C ILE A 20 0.96 -12.01 2.20
N LEU A 21 -0.12 -12.01 1.45
CA LEU A 21 -1.32 -11.21 1.70
C LEU A 21 -1.94 -11.48 3.08
N TYR A 22 -1.83 -12.71 3.60
CA TYR A 22 -2.40 -13.11 4.88
C TYR A 22 -1.94 -12.19 6.03
N TYR A 23 -0.66 -11.86 6.09
CA TYR A 23 -0.08 -11.14 7.23
C TYR A 23 -0.63 -9.72 7.39
N SER A 24 -0.70 -8.97 6.29
CA SER A 24 -1.32 -7.64 6.33
C SER A 24 -2.82 -7.71 6.61
N MET A 25 -3.52 -8.67 6.00
CA MET A 25 -4.94 -8.90 6.26
C MET A 25 -5.20 -9.24 7.74
N GLU A 26 -4.37 -10.08 8.35
CA GLU A 26 -4.48 -10.43 9.77
C GLU A 26 -4.27 -9.21 10.67
N CYS A 27 -3.28 -8.36 10.35
CA CYS A 27 -3.04 -7.13 11.10
C CYS A 27 -4.27 -6.20 11.04
N PHE A 28 -4.80 -5.93 9.85
CA PHE A 28 -6.00 -5.09 9.70
C PHE A 28 -7.25 -5.72 10.31
N GLN A 29 -7.42 -7.04 10.20
CA GLN A 29 -8.52 -7.76 10.84
C GLN A 29 -8.52 -7.62 12.36
N LYS A 30 -7.34 -7.64 12.99
CA LYS A 30 -7.19 -7.53 14.45
C LYS A 30 -7.26 -6.10 14.97
N SER A 31 -6.94 -5.11 14.15
CA SER A 31 -6.92 -3.71 14.56
C SER A 31 -8.31 -3.20 14.95
N PRO A 32 -8.50 -2.60 16.14
CA PRO A 32 -9.77 -2.01 16.52
C PRO A 32 -10.11 -0.73 15.74
N LEU A 33 -9.13 -0.14 15.05
CA LEU A 33 -9.30 1.07 14.26
C LEU A 33 -9.84 0.80 12.85
N ILE A 34 -9.76 -0.43 12.38
CA ILE A 34 -10.24 -0.82 11.05
C ILE A 34 -11.60 -1.51 11.21
N GLN A 35 -12.63 -0.94 10.61
CA GLN A 35 -13.98 -1.50 10.60
C GLN A 35 -14.15 -2.49 9.45
N ASP A 36 -13.83 -2.05 8.23
CA ASP A 36 -14.06 -2.79 7.01
C ASP A 36 -12.79 -2.92 6.19
N ILE A 37 -12.69 -4.02 5.44
CA ILE A 37 -11.61 -4.29 4.50
C ILE A 37 -12.23 -4.54 3.12
N ILE A 38 -11.73 -3.82 2.11
CA ILE A 38 -12.05 -4.07 0.71
C ILE A 38 -10.83 -4.70 0.07
N LEU A 39 -10.95 -5.94 -0.37
CA LEU A 39 -9.89 -6.66 -1.05
C LEU A 39 -10.02 -6.47 -2.56
N VAL A 40 -9.03 -5.80 -3.17
CA VAL A 40 -8.99 -5.55 -4.61
C VAL A 40 -7.99 -6.50 -5.26
N THR A 41 -8.44 -7.26 -6.26
CA THR A 41 -7.62 -8.28 -6.93
C THR A 41 -7.92 -8.33 -8.44
N GLY A 42 -7.24 -9.20 -9.19
CA GLY A 42 -7.61 -9.48 -10.57
C GLY A 42 -9.00 -10.12 -10.64
N GLU A 43 -9.74 -9.85 -11.70
CA GLU A 43 -11.09 -10.39 -11.89
C GLU A 43 -11.12 -11.93 -11.81
N ASP A 44 -10.11 -12.58 -12.40
CA ASP A 44 -9.88 -14.02 -12.40
C ASP A 44 -9.54 -14.60 -11.01
N MET A 45 -9.18 -13.75 -10.05
CA MET A 45 -8.76 -14.15 -8.71
C MET A 45 -9.82 -13.89 -7.62
N ILE A 46 -10.97 -13.30 -7.96
CA ILE A 46 -12.01 -12.96 -6.98
C ILE A 46 -12.47 -14.21 -6.21
N SER A 47 -12.85 -15.27 -6.92
CA SER A 47 -13.32 -16.51 -6.30
C SER A 47 -12.24 -17.17 -5.43
N TYR A 48 -10.99 -17.16 -5.91
CA TYR A 48 -9.86 -17.66 -5.13
C TYR A 48 -9.65 -16.85 -3.84
N CYS A 49 -9.66 -15.52 -3.94
CA CYS A 49 -9.52 -14.66 -2.76
C CYS A 49 -10.66 -14.86 -1.77
N GLN A 50 -11.88 -15.06 -2.27
CA GLN A 50 -13.04 -15.31 -1.41
C GLN A 50 -12.88 -16.62 -0.63
N SER A 51 -12.61 -17.75 -1.30
CA SER A 51 -12.54 -19.07 -0.66
C SER A 51 -11.21 -19.29 0.08
N GLU A 52 -10.07 -19.07 -0.59
CA GLU A 52 -8.76 -19.48 -0.08
C GLU A 52 -8.09 -18.42 0.82
N ILE A 53 -8.59 -17.18 0.82
CA ILE A 53 -8.05 -16.12 1.68
C ILE A 53 -9.10 -15.69 2.71
N VAL A 54 -10.25 -15.19 2.29
CA VAL A 54 -11.23 -14.59 3.21
C VAL A 54 -11.88 -15.67 4.09
N GLU A 55 -12.50 -16.66 3.50
CA GLU A 55 -13.23 -17.71 4.23
C GLU A 55 -12.28 -18.64 4.99
N LYS A 56 -11.23 -19.10 4.32
CA LYS A 56 -10.24 -20.03 4.91
C LYS A 56 -9.58 -19.50 6.17
N TYR A 57 -9.26 -18.19 6.21
CA TYR A 57 -8.60 -17.57 7.36
C TYR A 57 -9.57 -16.78 8.26
N GLY A 58 -10.86 -16.74 7.95
CA GLY A 58 -11.87 -16.11 8.78
C GLY A 58 -11.77 -14.60 8.87
N PHE A 59 -11.44 -13.92 7.78
CA PHE A 59 -11.35 -12.47 7.72
C PHE A 59 -12.74 -11.82 7.65
N THR A 60 -13.39 -11.70 8.80
CA THR A 60 -14.79 -11.24 8.93
C THR A 60 -15.00 -9.77 8.60
N LYS A 61 -13.94 -8.95 8.67
CA LYS A 61 -14.01 -7.53 8.27
C LYS A 61 -13.95 -7.32 6.76
N VAL A 62 -13.67 -8.36 5.96
CA VAL A 62 -13.71 -8.24 4.51
C VAL A 62 -15.16 -8.14 4.06
N CYS A 63 -15.61 -6.92 3.84
CA CYS A 63 -16.97 -6.64 3.37
C CYS A 63 -17.12 -6.78 1.86
N LYS A 64 -16.01 -6.69 1.09
CA LYS A 64 -16.02 -6.78 -0.38
C LYS A 64 -14.71 -7.34 -0.93
N VAL A 65 -14.83 -8.27 -1.87
CA VAL A 65 -13.77 -8.65 -2.82
C VAL A 65 -14.18 -8.13 -4.20
N THR A 66 -13.34 -7.35 -4.86
CA THR A 66 -13.68 -6.68 -6.12
C THR A 66 -12.53 -6.72 -7.12
N ALA A 67 -12.88 -6.61 -8.41
CA ALA A 67 -11.88 -6.52 -9.46
C ALA A 67 -11.17 -5.16 -9.43
N GLY A 68 -9.84 -5.19 -9.56
CA GLY A 68 -9.03 -4.04 -9.87
C GLY A 68 -9.01 -3.72 -11.36
N GLY A 69 -8.25 -2.71 -11.72
CA GLY A 69 -8.01 -2.33 -13.10
C GLY A 69 -6.63 -2.74 -13.62
N LYS A 70 -6.27 -2.19 -14.77
CA LYS A 70 -5.02 -2.49 -15.45
C LYS A 70 -3.80 -2.00 -14.67
N GLU A 71 -3.91 -0.80 -14.10
CA GLU A 71 -2.85 -0.17 -13.33
C GLU A 71 -3.22 -0.12 -11.83
N ARG A 72 -2.21 0.15 -10.98
CA ARG A 72 -2.42 0.24 -9.53
C ARG A 72 -3.48 1.29 -9.17
N TYR A 73 -3.41 2.45 -9.78
CA TYR A 73 -4.36 3.54 -9.51
C TYR A 73 -5.81 3.20 -9.92
N ASP A 74 -6.01 2.39 -10.97
CA ASP A 74 -7.34 1.90 -11.33
C ASP A 74 -7.90 0.96 -10.25
N SER A 75 -7.03 0.11 -9.70
CA SER A 75 -7.39 -0.81 -8.63
C SER A 75 -7.73 -0.06 -7.34
N VAL A 76 -6.96 0.97 -6.98
CA VAL A 76 -7.27 1.83 -5.84
C VAL A 76 -8.63 2.51 -6.02
N TYR A 77 -8.89 3.09 -7.19
CA TYR A 77 -10.17 3.73 -7.46
C TYR A 77 -11.35 2.76 -7.39
N ALA A 78 -11.19 1.54 -7.93
CA ALA A 78 -12.21 0.50 -7.79
C ALA A 78 -12.53 0.16 -6.32
N GLY A 79 -11.52 0.11 -5.47
CA GLY A 79 -11.67 -0.04 -4.02
C GLY A 79 -12.42 1.13 -3.39
N LEU A 80 -12.02 2.37 -3.71
CA LEU A 80 -12.67 3.58 -3.21
C LEU A 80 -14.17 3.66 -3.57
N LEU A 81 -14.55 3.13 -4.74
CA LEU A 81 -15.96 3.04 -5.16
C LEU A 81 -16.80 2.09 -4.30
N CYS A 82 -16.16 1.16 -3.59
CA CYS A 82 -16.83 0.20 -2.72
C CYS A 82 -16.98 0.71 -1.28
N CYS A 83 -16.31 1.81 -0.90
CA CYS A 83 -16.42 2.39 0.43
C CYS A 83 -17.80 3.00 0.67
N GLN A 84 -18.35 2.81 1.87
CA GLN A 84 -19.63 3.38 2.33
C GLN A 84 -19.42 3.93 3.74
N ASP A 85 -20.03 5.06 4.06
CA ASP A 85 -20.00 5.70 5.39
C ASP A 85 -18.60 5.73 6.01
N THR A 86 -17.61 6.19 5.23
CA THR A 86 -16.18 6.06 5.52
C THR A 86 -15.56 7.43 5.82
N ASP A 87 -14.95 7.58 6.98
CA ASP A 87 -14.20 8.80 7.33
C ASP A 87 -12.80 8.79 6.75
N TYR A 88 -12.08 7.67 6.94
CA TYR A 88 -10.68 7.52 6.54
C TYR A 88 -10.45 6.21 5.80
N VAL A 89 -9.54 6.22 4.84
CA VAL A 89 -9.11 5.03 4.12
C VAL A 89 -7.62 4.78 4.27
N TYR A 90 -7.25 3.52 4.44
CA TYR A 90 -5.89 3.00 4.47
C TYR A 90 -5.64 2.24 3.17
N ILE A 91 -4.88 2.82 2.26
CA ILE A 91 -4.53 2.17 0.99
C ILE A 91 -3.24 1.39 1.20
N HIS A 92 -3.30 0.06 1.07
CA HIS A 92 -2.18 -0.81 1.38
C HIS A 92 -1.86 -1.79 0.26
N ASP A 93 -0.58 -1.96 0.00
CA ASP A 93 -0.09 -2.93 -0.98
C ASP A 93 -0.12 -4.35 -0.38
N GLY A 94 -0.89 -5.28 -0.96
CA GLY A 94 -0.95 -6.68 -0.52
C GLY A 94 0.36 -7.46 -0.61
N ALA A 95 1.44 -6.84 -1.10
CA ALA A 95 2.79 -7.38 -1.12
C ALA A 95 3.69 -6.83 0.00
N ARG A 96 3.12 -6.13 1.01
CA ARG A 96 3.81 -5.68 2.23
C ARG A 96 3.23 -6.40 3.44
N PRO A 97 3.79 -7.53 3.84
CA PRO A 97 3.22 -8.34 4.92
C PRO A 97 3.41 -7.76 6.33
N PHE A 98 4.36 -6.83 6.53
CA PHE A 98 4.82 -6.44 7.87
C PHE A 98 4.30 -5.07 8.33
N VAL A 99 3.07 -4.71 7.96
CA VAL A 99 2.36 -3.61 8.62
C VAL A 99 2.05 -4.02 10.07
N THR A 100 2.14 -3.08 11.01
CA THR A 100 1.90 -3.35 12.44
C THR A 100 0.78 -2.48 13.00
N GLU A 101 0.21 -2.88 14.14
CA GLU A 101 -0.82 -2.11 14.82
C GLU A 101 -0.31 -0.71 15.22
N GLU A 102 0.95 -0.58 15.63
CA GLU A 102 1.54 0.71 15.99
C GLU A 102 1.61 1.64 14.76
N MET A 103 1.85 1.10 13.56
CA MET A 103 1.81 1.89 12.32
C MET A 103 0.38 2.35 12.02
N ILE A 104 -0.60 1.47 12.18
CA ILE A 104 -2.02 1.81 11.99
C ILE A 104 -2.43 2.92 12.96
N GLN A 105 -2.05 2.80 14.25
CA GLN A 105 -2.34 3.79 15.29
C GLN A 105 -1.70 5.15 14.98
N ARG A 106 -0.39 5.18 14.66
CA ARG A 106 0.30 6.44 14.30
C ARG A 106 -0.34 7.11 13.08
N GLY A 107 -0.73 6.31 12.09
CA GLY A 107 -1.44 6.80 10.90
C GLY A 107 -2.78 7.41 11.23
N TYR A 108 -3.56 6.78 12.12
CA TYR A 108 -4.85 7.29 12.57
C TYR A 108 -4.70 8.65 13.26
N GLU A 109 -3.78 8.76 14.23
CA GLU A 109 -3.53 10.01 14.92
C GLU A 109 -3.03 11.13 14.00
N ALA A 110 -2.30 10.77 12.95
CA ALA A 110 -1.85 11.72 11.95
C ALA A 110 -3.00 12.18 11.04
N VAL A 111 -3.76 11.26 10.44
CA VAL A 111 -4.80 11.60 9.46
C VAL A 111 -5.93 12.41 10.06
N LYS A 112 -6.30 12.18 11.32
CA LYS A 112 -7.28 13.00 12.05
C LYS A 112 -6.91 14.49 12.10
N ARG A 113 -5.62 14.81 12.08
CA ARG A 113 -5.13 16.20 12.16
C ARG A 113 -4.83 16.82 10.80
N THR A 114 -4.48 15.99 9.82
CA THR A 114 -3.91 16.47 8.56
C THR A 114 -4.71 16.10 7.33
N ASN A 115 -5.72 15.22 7.46
CA ASN A 115 -6.52 14.61 6.40
C ASN A 115 -5.70 13.75 5.41
N ALA A 116 -4.37 13.79 5.45
CA ALA A 116 -3.49 13.03 4.56
C ALA A 116 -2.15 12.73 5.23
N CYS A 117 -1.78 11.46 5.27
CA CYS A 117 -0.44 11.04 5.71
C CYS A 117 -0.02 9.73 5.01
N VAL A 118 1.28 9.50 4.97
CA VAL A 118 1.85 8.29 4.38
C VAL A 118 2.94 7.72 5.27
N MET A 119 2.99 6.39 5.35
CA MET A 119 4.10 5.70 6.00
C MET A 119 5.36 5.80 5.16
N GLY A 120 6.48 6.01 5.80
CA GLY A 120 7.78 6.03 5.15
C GLY A 120 8.92 5.85 6.14
N MET A 121 10.12 5.68 5.62
CA MET A 121 11.35 5.63 6.41
C MET A 121 12.41 6.54 5.79
N PRO A 122 13.21 7.26 6.59
CA PRO A 122 14.38 7.97 6.07
C PRO A 122 15.28 7.02 5.30
N SER A 123 15.87 7.47 4.20
CA SER A 123 16.82 6.65 3.44
C SER A 123 18.05 6.35 4.30
N LYS A 124 18.45 5.07 4.36
CA LYS A 124 19.71 4.64 4.98
C LYS A 124 20.92 4.88 4.09
N ASP A 125 20.69 4.85 2.77
CA ASP A 125 21.73 4.97 1.77
C ASP A 125 21.90 6.41 1.28
N THR A 126 23.07 6.71 0.74
CA THR A 126 23.30 7.96 0.01
C THR A 126 22.58 7.88 -1.34
N VAL A 127 21.61 8.74 -1.56
CA VAL A 127 20.84 8.82 -2.81
C VAL A 127 21.55 9.75 -3.79
N LYS A 128 21.59 9.34 -5.06
CA LYS A 128 22.08 10.17 -6.18
C LYS A 128 20.96 10.34 -7.19
N LEU A 129 20.73 11.57 -7.61
CA LEU A 129 19.93 11.84 -8.80
C LEU A 129 20.84 11.78 -10.02
N ALA A 130 20.48 10.97 -11.01
CA ALA A 130 21.24 10.80 -12.23
C ALA A 130 20.62 11.61 -13.38
N ASP A 131 21.45 12.05 -14.33
CA ASP A 131 20.99 12.54 -15.62
C ASP A 131 20.64 11.38 -16.57
N PRO A 132 20.03 11.63 -17.75
CA PRO A 132 19.70 10.58 -18.72
C PRO A 132 20.92 9.81 -19.27
N SER A 133 22.13 10.37 -19.15
CA SER A 133 23.40 9.75 -19.59
C SER A 133 24.04 8.89 -18.49
N GLY A 134 23.44 8.84 -17.28
CA GLY A 134 23.90 8.03 -16.15
C GLY A 134 24.93 8.71 -15.25
N TYR A 135 25.25 10.00 -15.46
CA TYR A 135 26.11 10.75 -14.57
C TYR A 135 25.34 11.31 -13.36
N ILE A 136 26.05 11.51 -12.25
CA ILE A 136 25.50 12.14 -11.05
C ILE A 136 25.18 13.59 -11.36
N LYS A 137 23.88 13.94 -11.24
CA LYS A 137 23.37 15.30 -11.36
C LYS A 137 23.36 16.01 -10.00
N GLU A 138 22.93 15.31 -8.96
CA GLU A 138 22.72 15.89 -7.64
C GLU A 138 22.83 14.81 -6.54
N THR A 139 23.22 15.25 -5.33
CA THR A 139 23.20 14.42 -4.13
C THR A 139 22.32 15.12 -3.10
N PRO A 140 21.04 14.73 -2.95
CA PRO A 140 20.17 15.35 -1.95
C PRO A 140 20.65 15.06 -0.52
N ASP A 141 20.34 15.94 0.42
CA ASP A 141 20.59 15.68 1.83
C ASP A 141 19.77 14.47 2.27
N ARG A 142 20.44 13.41 2.68
CA ARG A 142 19.81 12.15 3.13
C ARG A 142 18.77 12.37 4.24
N LYS A 143 18.91 13.39 5.06
CA LYS A 143 17.99 13.71 6.16
C LYS A 143 16.57 14.04 5.69
N ILE A 144 16.43 14.51 4.46
CA ILE A 144 15.13 14.89 3.87
C ILE A 144 14.64 13.89 2.82
N VAL A 145 15.36 12.79 2.58
CA VAL A 145 14.99 11.75 1.62
C VAL A 145 14.31 10.60 2.36
N TRP A 146 13.07 10.32 1.98
CA TRP A 146 12.26 9.26 2.56
C TRP A 146 11.87 8.22 1.51
N ASN A 147 11.93 6.95 1.90
CA ASN A 147 11.40 5.84 1.11
C ASN A 147 9.95 5.61 1.53
N ILE A 148 9.03 5.90 0.62
CA ILE A 148 7.59 5.82 0.91
C ILE A 148 7.12 4.37 0.92
N GLN A 149 6.29 4.07 1.89
CA GLN A 149 5.67 2.76 2.10
C GLN A 149 4.14 2.88 1.99
N THR A 150 3.45 1.80 2.32
CA THR A 150 2.02 1.78 2.61
C THR A 150 1.80 1.16 4.00
N PRO A 151 0.72 1.50 4.71
CA PRO A 151 -0.45 2.22 4.22
C PRO A 151 -0.21 3.70 3.93
N GLN A 152 -0.91 4.21 2.92
CA GLN A 152 -1.12 5.64 2.67
C GLN A 152 -2.54 5.96 3.11
N ILE A 153 -2.71 7.00 3.91
CA ILE A 153 -3.93 7.18 4.70
C ILE A 153 -4.49 8.57 4.46
N PHE A 154 -5.77 8.63 4.13
CA PHE A 154 -6.43 9.86 3.74
C PHE A 154 -7.85 9.92 4.32
N SER A 155 -8.39 11.13 4.51
CA SER A 155 -9.83 11.29 4.60
C SER A 155 -10.48 10.83 3.29
N TYR A 156 -11.63 10.15 3.38
CA TYR A 156 -12.25 9.52 2.21
C TYR A 156 -12.60 10.55 1.14
N ASP A 157 -13.22 11.66 1.53
CA ASP A 157 -13.64 12.69 0.56
C ASP A 157 -12.45 13.30 -0.19
N LEU A 158 -11.31 13.51 0.50
CA LEU A 158 -10.11 14.05 -0.11
C LEU A 158 -9.57 13.12 -1.21
N ILE A 159 -9.31 11.85 -0.85
CA ILE A 159 -8.70 10.91 -1.80
C ILE A 159 -9.68 10.55 -2.92
N ARG A 160 -10.97 10.42 -2.61
CA ARG A 160 -12.00 10.14 -3.61
C ARG A 160 -12.11 11.27 -4.63
N GLY A 161 -12.20 12.53 -4.16
CA GLY A 161 -12.27 13.70 -5.03
C GLY A 161 -11.01 13.87 -5.87
N ALA A 162 -9.82 13.63 -5.29
CA ALA A 162 -8.55 13.69 -6.02
C ALA A 162 -8.51 12.65 -7.17
N TYR A 163 -8.96 11.40 -6.90
CA TYR A 163 -9.04 10.36 -7.94
C TYR A 163 -10.08 10.70 -9.02
N GLU A 164 -11.23 11.24 -8.66
CA GLU A 164 -12.25 11.67 -9.66
C GLU A 164 -11.76 12.81 -10.55
N SER A 165 -10.89 13.67 -10.03
CA SER A 165 -10.28 14.76 -10.79
C SER A 165 -9.20 14.25 -11.73
N ILE A 166 -8.19 13.49 -11.21
CA ILE A 166 -7.02 13.08 -11.99
C ILE A 166 -7.39 12.10 -13.11
N ARG A 167 -8.42 11.26 -12.92
CA ARG A 167 -8.88 10.31 -13.94
C ARG A 167 -9.45 10.96 -15.21
N LYS A 168 -9.70 12.26 -15.19
CA LYS A 168 -10.07 13.06 -16.38
C LYS A 168 -8.84 13.55 -17.14
N LYS A 169 -7.64 13.28 -16.64
CA LYS A 169 -6.35 13.73 -17.19
C LYS A 169 -5.47 12.52 -17.56
N ASP A 170 -4.29 12.78 -18.09
CA ASP A 170 -3.28 11.76 -18.28
C ASP A 170 -2.67 11.37 -16.92
N MET A 171 -2.81 10.09 -16.55
CA MET A 171 -2.25 9.52 -15.33
C MET A 171 -0.85 8.90 -15.51
N THR A 172 -0.22 9.11 -16.66
CA THR A 172 1.16 8.63 -16.91
C THR A 172 2.11 9.22 -15.88
N GLY A 173 2.88 8.35 -15.21
CA GLY A 173 3.84 8.76 -14.18
C GLY A 173 3.29 8.86 -12.76
N VAL A 174 2.00 8.62 -12.53
CA VAL A 174 1.46 8.48 -11.17
C VAL A 174 2.04 7.22 -10.52
N THR A 175 2.76 7.40 -9.42
CA THR A 175 3.50 6.31 -8.75
C THR A 175 2.80 5.81 -7.48
N ASP A 176 2.11 6.69 -6.76
CA ASP A 176 1.41 6.37 -5.53
C ASP A 176 0.19 7.29 -5.29
N ASP A 177 -0.53 7.05 -4.20
CA ASP A 177 -1.78 7.76 -3.90
C ASP A 177 -1.50 9.18 -3.36
N ALA A 178 -0.37 9.36 -2.68
CA ALA A 178 0.09 10.67 -2.24
C ALA A 178 0.26 11.62 -3.42
N MET A 179 0.91 11.17 -4.48
CA MET A 179 1.12 11.97 -5.69
C MET A 179 -0.22 12.41 -6.32
N VAL A 180 -1.25 11.56 -6.28
CA VAL A 180 -2.59 11.92 -6.76
C VAL A 180 -3.15 13.10 -5.96
N VAL A 181 -3.07 13.03 -4.63
CA VAL A 181 -3.57 14.09 -3.74
C VAL A 181 -2.75 15.38 -3.91
N GLU A 182 -1.42 15.27 -3.97
CA GLU A 182 -0.53 16.43 -4.17
C GLU A 182 -0.85 17.19 -5.47
N GLN A 183 -1.01 16.46 -6.57
CA GLN A 183 -1.26 17.05 -7.88
C GLN A 183 -2.65 17.68 -8.02
N GLU A 184 -3.66 17.07 -7.41
CA GLU A 184 -5.05 17.48 -7.63
C GLU A 184 -5.56 18.48 -6.59
N THR A 185 -5.02 18.48 -5.39
CA THR A 185 -5.55 19.28 -4.28
C THR A 185 -4.57 20.28 -3.68
N GLY A 186 -3.27 20.08 -3.91
CA GLY A 186 -2.22 20.86 -3.24
C GLY A 186 -2.14 20.61 -1.72
N THR A 187 -2.86 19.61 -1.20
CA THR A 187 -2.84 19.26 0.22
C THR A 187 -1.46 18.76 0.62
N LYS A 188 -0.92 19.31 1.71
CA LYS A 188 0.33 18.81 2.29
C LYS A 188 0.11 17.46 2.95
N ILE A 189 0.97 16.51 2.61
CA ILE A 189 0.89 15.14 3.13
C ILE A 189 1.95 14.95 4.21
N LEU A 190 1.52 14.51 5.39
CA LEU A 190 2.43 14.27 6.51
C LEU A 190 3.17 12.94 6.34
N LEU A 191 4.50 12.97 6.44
CA LEU A 191 5.31 11.77 6.56
C LEU A 191 5.21 11.21 7.98
N VAL A 192 4.84 9.95 8.11
CA VAL A 192 4.74 9.23 9.38
C VAL A 192 5.72 8.06 9.37
N GLU A 193 6.43 7.87 10.45
CA GLU A 193 7.41 6.79 10.56
C GLU A 193 6.73 5.42 10.43
N GLY A 194 7.15 4.66 9.44
CA GLY A 194 6.76 3.28 9.19
C GLY A 194 7.65 2.27 9.92
N SER A 195 8.19 1.31 9.18
CA SER A 195 9.18 0.36 9.68
C SER A 195 10.12 -0.07 8.55
N TYR A 196 11.40 -0.23 8.84
CA TYR A 196 12.33 -0.84 7.87
C TYR A 196 12.01 -2.30 7.58
N GLN A 197 11.26 -2.98 8.45
CA GLN A 197 10.77 -4.33 8.18
C GLN A 197 9.55 -4.35 7.26
N ASN A 198 8.83 -3.23 7.10
CA ASN A 198 7.66 -3.14 6.22
C ASN A 198 8.07 -3.07 4.74
N ILE A 199 8.88 -4.03 4.32
CA ILE A 199 9.37 -4.16 2.95
C ILE A 199 8.23 -4.53 2.00
N LYS A 200 8.39 -4.16 0.71
CA LYS A 200 7.52 -4.61 -0.38
C LYS A 200 8.21 -5.79 -1.07
N ILE A 201 7.59 -6.94 -1.04
CA ILE A 201 8.11 -8.12 -1.73
C ILE A 201 7.95 -7.92 -3.23
N THR A 202 9.08 -7.81 -3.94
CA THR A 202 9.15 -7.51 -5.37
C THR A 202 10.08 -8.43 -6.15
N THR A 203 11.04 -9.02 -5.48
CA THR A 203 12.05 -9.93 -6.03
C THR A 203 12.11 -11.24 -5.23
N PRO A 204 12.71 -12.32 -5.77
CA PRO A 204 12.88 -13.57 -5.02
C PRO A 204 13.70 -13.41 -3.75
N GLU A 205 14.68 -12.50 -3.73
CA GLU A 205 15.51 -12.22 -2.56
C GLU A 205 14.69 -11.65 -1.41
N ASP A 206 13.66 -10.85 -1.71
CA ASP A 206 12.75 -10.28 -0.70
C ASP A 206 11.99 -11.38 0.06
N LEU A 207 11.75 -12.56 -0.55
CA LEU A 207 11.11 -13.70 0.13
C LEU A 207 12.01 -14.24 1.25
N ALA A 208 13.29 -14.41 0.99
CA ALA A 208 14.24 -14.88 2.00
C ALA A 208 14.35 -13.88 3.17
N ILE A 209 14.36 -12.58 2.87
CA ILE A 209 14.34 -11.51 3.88
C ILE A 209 13.04 -11.57 4.69
N ALA A 210 11.91 -11.74 4.03
CA ALA A 210 10.60 -11.84 4.68
C ALA A 210 10.52 -13.06 5.60
N GLU A 211 11.02 -14.22 5.18
CA GLU A 211 11.10 -15.41 6.04
C GLU A 211 12.00 -15.20 7.27
N ALA A 212 13.09 -14.45 7.11
CA ALA A 212 13.94 -14.11 8.24
C ALA A 212 13.18 -13.23 9.25
N PHE A 213 12.41 -12.25 8.79
CA PHE A 213 11.62 -11.36 9.67
C PHE A 213 10.50 -12.10 10.43
N LEU A 214 9.97 -13.20 9.89
CA LEU A 214 8.95 -14.01 10.59
C LEU A 214 9.52 -14.82 11.78
N ARG A 215 10.85 -14.96 11.88
CA ARG A 215 11.50 -15.76 12.94
C ARG A 215 11.84 -14.93 14.19
N TYR A 216 11.71 -13.61 14.11
CA TYR A 216 12.01 -12.66 15.17
C TYR A 216 10.75 -11.90 15.60
#